data_b670539e11f68d9523b5f938f177b3ff
#
_entry.id   b670539e11f68d9523b5f938f177b3ff
#
_cell.length_a   1.000
_cell.length_b   1.000
_cell.length_c   1.000
_cell.angle_alpha   90.00
_cell.angle_beta   90.00
_cell.angle_gamma   90.00
#
_symmetry.space_group_name_H-M   'P 1'
#
loop_
_entity.id
_entity.type
_entity.pdbx_description
1 polymer ?
#
loop_
_entity_poly.entity_id
_entity_poly.type
_entity_poly.pdbx_seq_one_letter_code
_entity_poly.pdbx_strand_id
1 'polypeptide(L)'
;MDYSVKEYPYGNKYVVTIQISETIASFDIYNYMGIPSMSISIEEEHQGKGYTRIMMREMMSRLNWPGDTVLYIDTDSSCGFWRHIGMKENTNGNGYELCITVDELNNYIK
;
A
#
# COMPACT_ATOMS: atom_id res chain seq x y z
N MET A 1 -4.05 19.33 -5.84
CA MET A 1 -3.21 18.14 -6.00
C MET A 1 -3.94 17.17 -6.92
N ASP A 2 -3.28 16.81 -8.00
CA ASP A 2 -3.86 15.90 -8.99
C ASP A 2 -3.41 14.48 -8.72
N TYR A 3 -4.35 13.55 -8.74
CA TYR A 3 -4.01 12.14 -8.66
C TYR A 3 -4.94 11.34 -9.56
N SER A 4 -4.48 10.15 -9.97
CA SER A 4 -5.24 9.24 -10.80
C SER A 4 -5.18 7.84 -10.21
N VAL A 5 -6.20 7.05 -10.53
CA VAL A 5 -6.28 5.65 -10.10
C VAL A 5 -6.37 4.79 -11.35
N LYS A 6 -5.54 3.74 -11.39
CA LYS A 6 -5.54 2.79 -12.50
C LYS A 6 -5.66 1.39 -11.95
N GLU A 7 -6.49 0.58 -12.62
CA GLU A 7 -6.64 -0.83 -12.32
C GLU A 7 -6.11 -1.61 -13.52
N TYR A 8 -5.36 -2.68 -13.23
CA TYR A 8 -4.78 -3.53 -14.26
C TYR A 8 -5.31 -4.95 -14.07
N PRO A 9 -6.44 -5.31 -14.74
CA PRO A 9 -7.08 -6.60 -14.49
C PRO A 9 -6.24 -7.81 -14.87
N TYR A 10 -5.34 -7.65 -15.84
CA TYR A 10 -4.53 -8.77 -16.32
C TYR A 10 -3.46 -9.24 -15.35
N GLY A 11 -3.04 -8.42 -14.42
CA GLY A 11 -2.02 -8.78 -13.45
C GLY A 11 -2.53 -8.77 -12.03
N ASN A 12 -3.84 -8.62 -11.84
CA ASN A 12 -4.42 -8.42 -10.51
C ASN A 12 -3.68 -7.32 -9.75
N LYS A 13 -3.38 -6.24 -10.46
CA LYS A 13 -2.62 -5.11 -9.93
C LYS A 13 -3.50 -3.88 -9.85
N TYR A 14 -3.46 -3.20 -8.72
CA TYR A 14 -4.14 -1.92 -8.51
C TYR A 14 -3.10 -0.87 -8.16
N VAL A 15 -3.18 0.29 -8.80
CA VAL A 15 -2.19 1.36 -8.62
C VAL A 15 -2.91 2.69 -8.40
N VAL A 16 -2.54 3.39 -7.34
CA VAL A 16 -2.94 4.79 -7.15
C VAL A 16 -1.69 5.64 -7.32
N THR A 17 -1.74 6.62 -8.22
CA THR A 17 -0.63 7.53 -8.48
C THR A 17 -1.01 8.97 -8.17
N ILE A 18 -0.05 9.72 -7.65
CA ILE A 18 -0.18 11.16 -7.42
C ILE A 18 0.90 11.85 -8.23
N GLN A 19 0.50 12.82 -9.04
CA GLN A 19 1.45 13.65 -9.78
C GLN A 19 1.85 14.84 -8.90
N ILE A 20 3.15 14.93 -8.61
CA ILE A 20 3.73 16.02 -7.79
C ILE A 20 4.80 16.68 -8.64
N SER A 21 4.48 17.84 -9.25
CA SER A 21 5.36 18.48 -10.21
C SER A 21 5.69 17.51 -11.35
N GLU A 22 6.98 17.20 -11.54
CA GLU A 22 7.44 16.25 -12.56
C GLU A 22 7.59 14.84 -12.04
N THR A 23 7.35 14.62 -10.75
CA THR A 23 7.53 13.30 -10.12
C THR A 23 6.19 12.63 -9.91
N ILE A 24 6.22 11.30 -9.80
CA ILE A 24 5.04 10.48 -9.56
C ILE A 24 5.26 9.67 -8.30
N ALA A 25 4.34 9.83 -7.34
CA ALA A 25 4.26 8.92 -6.20
C ALA A 25 3.24 7.85 -6.52
N SER A 26 3.48 6.60 -6.11
CA SER A 26 2.56 5.51 -6.37
C SER A 26 2.44 4.56 -5.18
N PHE A 27 1.24 4.02 -5.03
CA PHE A 27 0.95 2.95 -4.06
C PHE A 27 0.29 1.82 -4.84
N ASP A 28 0.88 0.64 -4.79
CA ASP A 28 0.47 -0.51 -5.58
C ASP A 28 0.01 -1.65 -4.66
N ILE A 29 -1.02 -2.37 -5.09
CA ILE A 29 -1.37 -3.65 -4.50
C ILE A 29 -1.40 -4.69 -5.62
N TYR A 30 -0.63 -5.77 -5.43
CA TYR A 30 -0.61 -6.92 -6.32
C TYR A 30 -1.31 -8.07 -5.62
N ASN A 31 -2.19 -8.76 -6.32
CA ASN A 31 -2.78 -10.00 -5.80
C ASN A 31 -2.17 -11.17 -6.55
N TYR A 32 -1.04 -11.66 -6.06
CA TYR A 32 -0.30 -12.76 -6.68
C TYR A 32 -0.66 -14.07 -5.99
N MET A 33 -1.23 -15.00 -6.75
CA MET A 33 -1.66 -16.33 -6.26
C MET A 33 -2.54 -16.22 -5.00
N GLY A 34 -3.41 -15.23 -4.95
CA GLY A 34 -4.29 -15.03 -3.80
C GLY A 34 -3.67 -14.30 -2.63
N ILE A 35 -2.43 -13.84 -2.76
CA ILE A 35 -1.72 -13.12 -1.68
C ILE A 35 -1.60 -11.65 -2.07
N PRO A 36 -2.36 -10.75 -1.41
CA PRO A 36 -2.24 -9.32 -1.67
C PRO A 36 -0.93 -8.77 -1.08
N SER A 37 -0.08 -8.22 -1.93
CA SER A 37 1.16 -7.58 -1.48
C SER A 37 1.18 -6.12 -1.88
N MET A 38 1.76 -5.27 -1.03
CA MET A 38 1.77 -3.83 -1.21
C MET A 38 3.17 -3.33 -1.53
N SER A 39 3.24 -2.27 -2.31
CA SER A 39 4.47 -1.51 -2.46
C SER A 39 4.15 -0.03 -2.58
N ILE A 40 5.11 0.81 -2.21
CA ILE A 40 4.97 2.25 -2.28
C ILE A 40 6.25 2.84 -2.85
N SER A 41 6.08 3.87 -3.68
CA SER A 41 7.20 4.60 -4.25
C SER A 41 6.89 6.09 -4.11
N ILE A 42 7.74 6.80 -3.37
CA ILE A 42 7.61 8.24 -3.19
C ILE A 42 9.01 8.81 -3.02
N GLU A 43 9.32 9.86 -3.75
CA GLU A 43 10.64 10.47 -3.65
C GLU A 43 10.87 11.07 -2.27
N GLU A 44 12.12 11.00 -1.80
CA GLU A 44 12.48 11.41 -0.44
C GLU A 44 12.02 12.83 -0.12
N GLU A 45 12.16 13.76 -1.06
CA GLU A 45 11.77 15.15 -0.88
C GLU A 45 10.26 15.35 -0.66
N HIS A 46 9.45 14.38 -1.04
CA HIS A 46 8.00 14.44 -0.91
C HIS A 46 7.47 13.58 0.25
N GLN A 47 8.33 12.90 0.96
CA GLN A 47 7.93 12.09 2.11
C GLN A 47 7.52 12.99 3.28
N GLY A 48 6.67 12.47 4.14
CA GLY A 48 6.21 13.21 5.32
C GLY A 48 5.15 14.27 5.05
N LYS A 49 4.60 14.35 3.83
CA LYS A 49 3.60 15.35 3.45
C LYS A 49 2.17 14.80 3.39
N GLY A 50 1.96 13.56 3.83
CA GLY A 50 0.64 12.96 3.85
C GLY A 50 0.19 12.31 2.55
N TYR A 51 1.02 12.27 1.53
CA TYR A 51 0.67 11.68 0.23
C TYR A 51 0.38 10.19 0.34
N THR A 52 1.16 9.48 1.13
CA THR A 52 0.95 8.05 1.36
C THR A 52 -0.43 7.75 1.91
N ARG A 53 -0.86 8.53 2.91
CA ARG A 53 -2.19 8.35 3.51
C ARG A 53 -3.30 8.59 2.50
N ILE A 54 -3.15 9.60 1.65
CA ILE A 54 -4.12 9.91 0.60
C ILE A 54 -4.21 8.74 -0.39
N MET A 55 -3.07 8.22 -0.84
CA MET A 55 -3.04 7.10 -1.77
C MET A 55 -3.66 5.83 -1.16
N MET A 56 -3.34 5.53 0.09
CA MET A 56 -3.90 4.37 0.78
C MET A 56 -5.41 4.50 0.97
N ARG A 57 -5.88 5.68 1.37
CA ARG A 57 -7.31 5.92 1.55
C ARG A 57 -8.07 5.69 0.25
N GLU A 58 -7.55 6.22 -0.85
CA GLU A 58 -8.17 6.06 -2.17
C GLU A 58 -8.20 4.59 -2.57
N MET A 59 -7.09 3.88 -2.39
CA MET A 59 -7.00 2.46 -2.71
C MET A 59 -8.00 1.63 -1.91
N MET A 60 -8.05 1.82 -0.60
CA MET A 60 -8.93 1.05 0.28
C MET A 60 -10.40 1.31 -0.02
N SER A 61 -10.76 2.54 -0.37
CA SER A 61 -12.15 2.87 -0.71
C SER A 61 -12.60 2.19 -2.00
N ARG A 62 -11.69 1.96 -2.93
CA ARG A 62 -12.01 1.35 -4.21
C ARG A 62 -12.04 -0.17 -4.16
N LEU A 63 -11.14 -0.78 -3.39
CA LEU A 63 -11.06 -2.24 -3.30
C LEU A 63 -12.23 -2.84 -2.53
N ASN A 64 -12.66 -2.17 -1.46
CA ASN A 64 -13.77 -2.62 -0.62
C ASN A 64 -13.64 -4.09 -0.21
N TRP A 65 -12.43 -4.49 0.21
CA TRP A 65 -12.14 -5.85 0.65
C TRP A 65 -12.62 -6.08 2.08
N PRO A 66 -12.89 -7.34 2.47
CA PRO A 66 -13.22 -7.65 3.87
C PRO A 66 -12.14 -7.17 4.84
N GLY A 67 -12.57 -6.72 6.02
CA GLY A 67 -11.66 -6.13 7.00
C GLY A 67 -10.61 -7.10 7.55
N ASP A 68 -10.88 -8.40 7.49
CA ASP A 68 -9.94 -9.44 7.94
C ASP A 68 -8.96 -9.89 6.84
N THR A 69 -9.05 -9.32 5.64
CA THR A 69 -8.09 -9.59 4.57
C THR A 69 -6.70 -9.15 5.01
N VAL A 70 -5.71 -10.05 4.87
CA VAL A 70 -4.34 -9.76 5.27
C VAL A 70 -3.56 -9.26 4.06
N LEU A 71 -2.90 -8.12 4.26
CA LEU A 71 -2.04 -7.49 3.26
C LEU A 71 -0.59 -7.68 3.67
N TYR A 72 0.29 -7.91 2.70
CA TYR A 72 1.69 -8.26 2.95
C TYR A 72 2.63 -7.29 2.27
N ILE A 73 3.84 -7.17 2.81
CA ILE A 73 4.96 -6.58 2.07
C ILE A 73 6.12 -7.59 2.07
N ASP A 74 6.86 -7.59 0.95
CA ASP A 74 7.95 -8.54 0.75
C ASP A 74 9.12 -8.21 1.68
N THR A 75 9.59 -6.97 1.63
CA THR A 75 10.72 -6.51 2.42
C THR A 75 10.49 -5.06 2.84
N ASP A 76 10.76 -4.74 4.11
CA ASP A 76 10.64 -3.35 4.56
C ASP A 76 11.88 -2.56 4.15
N SER A 77 11.87 -2.07 2.91
CA SER A 77 12.96 -1.26 2.35
C SER A 77 12.71 0.25 2.50
N SER A 78 11.66 0.64 3.20
CA SER A 78 11.22 2.04 3.31
C SER A 78 11.62 2.67 4.64
N CYS A 79 12.78 2.32 5.18
CA CYS A 79 13.34 2.89 6.41
C CYS A 79 12.39 2.76 7.61
N GLY A 80 11.69 1.64 7.72
CA GLY A 80 10.80 1.37 8.84
C GLY A 80 9.40 1.96 8.70
N PHE A 81 9.08 2.53 7.55
CA PHE A 81 7.76 3.12 7.31
C PHE A 81 6.63 2.13 7.61
N TRP A 82 6.72 0.90 7.06
CA TRP A 82 5.67 -0.10 7.23
C TRP A 82 5.49 -0.51 8.68
N ARG A 83 6.59 -0.65 9.43
CA ARG A 83 6.51 -0.94 10.86
C ARG A 83 5.90 0.22 11.63
N HIS A 84 6.22 1.45 11.22
CA HIS A 84 5.68 2.65 11.84
C HIS A 84 4.15 2.72 11.75
N ILE A 85 3.57 2.30 10.65
CA ILE A 85 2.11 2.32 10.47
C ILE A 85 1.40 1.14 11.14
N GLY A 86 2.13 0.23 11.76
CA GLY A 86 1.55 -0.85 12.54
C GLY A 86 1.67 -2.24 11.94
N MET A 87 2.44 -2.43 10.87
CA MET A 87 2.66 -3.76 10.32
C MET A 87 3.47 -4.62 11.28
N LYS A 88 3.14 -5.88 11.32
CA LYS A 88 3.73 -6.86 12.25
C LYS A 88 4.56 -7.87 11.47
N GLU A 89 5.49 -8.53 12.20
CA GLU A 89 6.24 -9.65 11.64
C GLU A 89 5.28 -10.71 11.12
N ASN A 90 5.49 -11.13 9.88
CA ASN A 90 4.67 -12.19 9.28
C ASN A 90 5.20 -13.56 9.70
N THR A 91 4.34 -14.36 10.30
CA THR A 91 4.70 -15.70 10.78
C THR A 91 4.02 -16.80 9.96
N ASN A 92 3.41 -16.47 8.85
CA ASN A 92 2.66 -17.44 8.02
C ASN A 92 3.54 -18.35 7.17
N GLY A 93 4.84 -18.07 7.07
CA GLY A 93 5.75 -18.90 6.30
C GLY A 93 5.64 -18.77 4.79
N ASN A 94 5.00 -17.71 4.29
CA ASN A 94 4.79 -17.50 2.85
C ASN A 94 5.88 -16.65 2.19
N GLY A 95 6.95 -16.32 2.91
CA GLY A 95 8.09 -15.59 2.35
C GLY A 95 8.00 -14.07 2.48
N TYR A 96 6.87 -13.52 2.91
CA TYR A 96 6.73 -12.07 3.12
C TYR A 96 7.22 -11.69 4.52
N GLU A 97 7.78 -10.50 4.65
CA GLU A 97 8.37 -10.04 5.91
C GLU A 97 7.33 -9.53 6.91
N LEU A 98 6.41 -8.69 6.45
CA LEU A 98 5.44 -8.03 7.31
C LEU A 98 4.01 -8.23 6.81
N CYS A 99 3.04 -8.08 7.70
CA CYS A 99 1.62 -8.15 7.35
C CYS A 99 0.78 -7.20 8.19
N ILE A 100 -0.42 -6.89 7.66
CA ILE A 100 -1.41 -6.06 8.35
C ILE A 100 -2.79 -6.42 7.79
N THR A 101 -3.83 -6.35 8.60
CA THR A 101 -5.19 -6.53 8.08
C THR A 101 -5.73 -5.24 7.49
N VAL A 102 -6.74 -5.37 6.62
CA VAL A 102 -7.42 -4.20 6.05
C VAL A 102 -7.99 -3.31 7.15
N ASP A 103 -8.60 -3.88 8.18
CA ASP A 103 -9.14 -3.11 9.30
C ASP A 103 -8.05 -2.30 10.02
N GLU A 104 -6.90 -2.90 10.27
CA GLU A 104 -5.79 -2.21 10.92
C GLU A 104 -5.25 -1.08 10.06
N LEU A 105 -5.14 -1.32 8.75
CA LEU A 105 -4.68 -0.28 7.82
C LEU A 105 -5.69 0.86 7.76
N ASN A 106 -6.98 0.56 7.72
CA ASN A 106 -8.03 1.58 7.72
C ASN A 106 -8.00 2.44 8.99
N ASN A 107 -7.65 1.85 10.13
CA ASN A 107 -7.50 2.61 11.37
C ASN A 107 -6.35 3.61 11.28
N TYR A 108 -5.27 3.22 10.61
CA TYR A 108 -4.14 4.13 10.40
C TYR A 108 -4.51 5.31 9.50
N ILE A 109 -5.29 5.07 8.44
CA ILE A 109 -5.56 6.09 7.42
C ILE A 109 -6.80 6.96 7.71
N LYS A 110 -7.47 6.72 8.81
CA LYS A 110 -8.61 7.54 9.24
C LYS A 110 -8.26 9.00 9.49
#